data_6e110324046cfa8914cc2f76812e3d28
#
_entry.id   6e110324046cfa8914cc2f76812e3d28
#
_cell.length_a   1.000
_cell.length_b   1.000
_cell.length_c   1.000
_cell.angle_alpha   90.00
_cell.angle_beta   90.00
_cell.angle_gamma   90.00
#
_symmetry.space_group_name_H-M   'P 1'
#
loop_
_entity.id
_entity.type
_entity.pdbx_description
1 polymer ?
#
loop_
_entity_poly.entity_id
_entity_poly.type
_entity_poly.pdbx_seq_one_letter_code
_entity_poly.pdbx_strand_id
1 'polypeptide(L)'
;LTYSFTLKDGVTFHNDAPLTSNDVKYSLQRMVRKYKMSSLLEKVEGYQAYFDEQADEITGIEIVDDKHFNIHMSEVYTPFLSALSTPYCAIYPAEACEEAGDNWGMTVLYGTGPFKLVSYKTGVGVELTKNENYHGGDVKLDGIKYTFIDDPNTGVLEYQKGNIDVVYLDSSLYPTYAKGELKDELYSFNPVGGYYLNFNV
;
A
#
# COMPACT_ATOMS: atom_id res chain seq x y z
N LEU A 1 -22.46 5.20 14.74
CA LEU A 1 -21.77 6.00 13.72
C LEU A 1 -21.34 5.09 12.58
N THR A 2 -21.84 5.35 11.35
CA THR A 2 -21.66 4.45 10.22
C THR A 2 -21.09 5.20 9.02
N TYR A 3 -20.09 4.63 8.37
CA TYR A 3 -19.63 5.01 7.05
C TYR A 3 -20.18 4.01 6.03
N SER A 4 -20.91 4.50 5.04
CA SER A 4 -21.43 3.67 3.94
C SER A 4 -20.57 3.89 2.70
N PHE A 5 -20.14 2.82 2.06
CA PHE A 5 -19.27 2.82 0.89
C PHE A 5 -19.92 2.14 -0.28
N THR A 6 -19.65 2.66 -1.47
CA THR A 6 -20.04 2.04 -2.74
C THR A 6 -18.79 1.85 -3.59
N LEU A 7 -18.52 0.64 -4.03
CA LEU A 7 -17.41 0.34 -4.93
C LEU A 7 -17.73 0.85 -6.34
N LYS A 8 -16.72 1.39 -7.01
CA LYS A 8 -16.81 1.86 -8.39
C LYS A 8 -17.11 0.69 -9.32
N ASP A 9 -18.01 0.91 -10.29
CA ASP A 9 -18.35 -0.09 -11.30
C ASP A 9 -17.17 -0.45 -12.20
N GLY A 10 -17.10 -1.73 -12.60
CA GLY A 10 -16.16 -2.22 -13.58
C GLY A 10 -14.71 -2.29 -13.12
N VAL A 11 -14.44 -2.13 -11.82
CA VAL A 11 -13.07 -2.31 -11.28
C VAL A 11 -12.75 -3.78 -11.19
N THR A 12 -11.60 -4.17 -11.78
CA THR A 12 -11.04 -5.52 -11.68
C THR A 12 -9.67 -5.49 -11.05
N PHE A 13 -9.29 -6.60 -10.45
CA PHE A 13 -7.91 -6.84 -10.00
C PHE A 13 -6.99 -7.15 -11.19
N HIS A 14 -5.70 -7.22 -10.95
CA HIS A 14 -4.69 -7.51 -11.96
C HIS A 14 -4.81 -8.90 -12.60
N ASN A 15 -5.53 -9.83 -11.98
CA ASN A 15 -5.90 -11.15 -12.49
C ASN A 15 -7.28 -11.18 -13.16
N ASP A 16 -7.84 -10.00 -13.49
CA ASP A 16 -9.15 -9.78 -14.10
C ASP A 16 -10.37 -10.20 -13.24
N ALA A 17 -10.17 -10.67 -12.01
CA ALA A 17 -11.26 -10.91 -11.06
C ALA A 17 -11.96 -9.59 -10.69
N PRO A 18 -13.30 -9.57 -10.56
CA PRO A 18 -14.02 -8.37 -10.15
C PRO A 18 -13.73 -8.02 -8.69
N LEU A 19 -13.62 -6.73 -8.39
CA LEU A 19 -13.54 -6.23 -7.02
C LEU A 19 -14.92 -6.30 -6.36
N THR A 20 -14.99 -6.92 -5.17
CA THR A 20 -16.19 -7.03 -4.36
C THR A 20 -16.02 -6.48 -2.95
N SER A 21 -17.15 -6.22 -2.27
CA SER A 21 -17.18 -5.83 -0.86
C SER A 21 -16.57 -6.90 0.06
N ASN A 22 -16.65 -8.18 -0.33
CA ASN A 22 -16.00 -9.26 0.41
C ASN A 22 -14.49 -9.17 0.39
N ASP A 23 -13.89 -8.72 -0.73
CA ASP A 23 -12.44 -8.50 -0.82
C ASP A 23 -12.00 -7.36 0.10
N VAL A 24 -12.83 -6.33 0.25
CA VAL A 24 -12.58 -5.23 1.20
C VAL A 24 -12.55 -5.77 2.63
N LYS A 25 -13.60 -6.49 3.05
CA LYS A 25 -13.69 -7.08 4.40
C LYS A 25 -12.51 -8.01 4.65
N TYR A 26 -12.24 -8.92 3.73
CA TYR A 26 -11.11 -9.86 3.82
C TYR A 26 -9.77 -9.13 4.01
N SER A 27 -9.47 -8.15 3.15
CA SER A 27 -8.19 -7.42 3.17
C SER A 27 -7.98 -6.68 4.49
N LEU A 28 -9.01 -5.99 4.98
CA LEU A 28 -8.96 -5.26 6.25
C LEU A 28 -8.81 -6.22 7.45
N GLN A 29 -9.53 -7.32 7.46
CA GLN A 29 -9.40 -8.33 8.52
C GLN A 29 -8.02 -9.00 8.51
N ARG A 30 -7.51 -9.36 7.33
CA ARG A 30 -6.18 -9.94 7.19
C ARG A 30 -5.08 -8.98 7.67
N MET A 31 -5.20 -7.68 7.37
CA MET A 31 -4.29 -6.66 7.87
C MET A 31 -4.21 -6.68 9.41
N VAL A 32 -5.34 -6.74 10.09
CA VAL A 32 -5.41 -6.77 11.56
C VAL A 32 -4.77 -8.05 12.11
N ARG A 33 -5.16 -9.21 11.59
CA ARG A 33 -4.75 -10.51 12.16
C ARG A 33 -3.32 -10.88 11.81
N LYS A 34 -2.94 -10.79 10.53
CA LYS A 34 -1.62 -11.23 10.05
C LYS A 34 -0.50 -10.24 10.37
N TYR A 35 -0.77 -8.95 10.22
CA TYR A 35 0.26 -7.93 10.39
C TYR A 35 0.19 -7.20 11.73
N LYS A 36 -0.84 -7.49 12.53
CA LYS A 36 -1.09 -6.84 13.84
C LYS A 36 -1.13 -5.31 13.73
N MET A 37 -1.57 -4.78 12.58
CA MET A 37 -1.71 -3.34 12.33
C MET A 37 -3.02 -2.83 12.94
N SER A 38 -3.04 -2.81 14.26
CA SER A 38 -4.25 -2.63 15.04
C SER A 38 -4.80 -1.21 15.04
N SER A 39 -3.95 -0.20 15.13
CA SER A 39 -4.38 1.18 15.37
C SER A 39 -5.25 1.79 14.28
N LEU A 40 -5.23 1.24 13.05
CA LEU A 40 -5.99 1.78 11.93
C LEU A 40 -7.49 1.49 12.02
N LEU A 41 -7.87 0.35 12.63
CA LEU A 41 -9.26 -0.11 12.73
C LEU A 41 -9.73 -0.29 14.19
N GLU A 42 -8.97 0.13 15.19
CA GLU A 42 -9.30 -0.10 16.61
C GLU A 42 -10.64 0.48 17.05
N LYS A 43 -11.16 1.47 16.33
CA LYS A 43 -12.44 2.11 16.60
C LYS A 43 -13.61 1.53 15.79
N VAL A 44 -13.37 0.45 15.05
CA VAL A 44 -14.43 -0.29 14.35
C VAL A 44 -15.06 -1.28 15.32
N GLU A 45 -16.39 -1.38 15.30
CA GLU A 45 -17.14 -2.32 16.16
C GLU A 45 -16.65 -3.76 15.95
N GLY A 46 -16.47 -4.50 17.04
CA GLY A 46 -16.00 -5.89 16.99
C GLY A 46 -14.49 -6.05 16.73
N TYR A 47 -13.76 -4.95 16.49
CA TYR A 47 -12.31 -5.01 16.25
C TYR A 47 -11.56 -5.76 17.36
N GLN A 48 -11.77 -5.40 18.64
CA GLN A 48 -11.01 -5.95 19.76
C GLN A 48 -11.20 -7.47 19.90
N ALA A 49 -12.43 -7.95 19.79
CA ALA A 49 -12.73 -9.38 19.87
C ALA A 49 -12.04 -10.16 18.73
N TYR A 50 -12.00 -9.58 17.52
CA TYR A 50 -11.31 -10.18 16.38
C TYR A 50 -9.79 -10.15 16.55
N PHE A 51 -9.22 -9.05 17.05
CA PHE A 51 -7.78 -8.91 17.33
C PHE A 51 -7.28 -9.92 18.37
N ASP A 52 -8.09 -10.13 19.42
CA ASP A 52 -7.82 -11.07 20.52
C ASP A 52 -8.18 -12.53 20.17
N GLU A 53 -8.54 -12.81 18.92
CA GLU A 53 -8.90 -14.14 18.41
C GLU A 53 -10.13 -14.75 19.11
N GLN A 54 -11.00 -13.90 19.67
CA GLN A 54 -12.26 -14.30 20.33
C GLN A 54 -13.46 -14.25 19.37
N ALA A 55 -13.28 -13.70 18.15
CA ALA A 55 -14.27 -13.66 17.09
C ALA A 55 -13.62 -13.99 15.75
N ASP A 56 -14.41 -14.55 14.83
CA ASP A 56 -13.94 -14.93 13.49
C ASP A 56 -13.97 -13.77 12.50
N GLU A 57 -14.65 -12.68 12.84
CA GLU A 57 -14.77 -11.50 11.98
C GLU A 57 -14.86 -10.19 12.78
N ILE A 58 -14.56 -9.07 12.10
CA ILE A 58 -14.84 -7.73 12.60
C ILE A 58 -16.30 -7.41 12.27
N THR A 59 -17.18 -7.50 13.26
CA THR A 59 -18.65 -7.38 13.06
C THR A 59 -19.05 -6.00 12.55
N GLY A 60 -18.27 -4.97 12.83
CA GLY A 60 -18.49 -3.62 12.32
C GLY A 60 -18.25 -3.45 10.81
N ILE A 61 -17.70 -4.46 10.10
CA ILE A 61 -17.60 -4.44 8.63
C ILE A 61 -18.76 -5.27 8.08
N GLU A 62 -19.85 -4.59 7.76
CA GLU A 62 -21.08 -5.18 7.26
C GLU A 62 -21.11 -5.19 5.73
N ILE A 63 -21.26 -6.35 5.12
CA ILE A 63 -21.45 -6.50 3.67
C ILE A 63 -22.96 -6.40 3.37
N VAL A 64 -23.34 -5.42 2.55
CA VAL A 64 -24.73 -5.25 2.09
C VAL A 64 -24.96 -6.05 0.80
N ASP A 65 -24.05 -5.90 -0.16
CA ASP A 65 -23.99 -6.67 -1.40
C ASP A 65 -22.57 -6.61 -1.99
N ASP A 66 -22.37 -7.11 -3.21
CA ASP A 66 -21.04 -7.15 -3.84
C ASP A 66 -20.37 -5.77 -4.02
N LYS A 67 -21.15 -4.68 -3.96
CA LYS A 67 -20.63 -3.31 -4.17
C LYS A 67 -20.83 -2.39 -2.99
N HIS A 68 -21.69 -2.75 -2.07
CA HIS A 68 -22.04 -1.88 -0.94
C HIS A 68 -21.65 -2.54 0.38
N PHE A 69 -21.00 -1.77 1.22
CA PHE A 69 -20.65 -2.19 2.57
C PHE A 69 -20.70 -1.00 3.53
N ASN A 70 -20.91 -1.29 4.78
CA ASN A 70 -20.88 -0.32 5.86
C ASN A 70 -19.72 -0.62 6.82
N ILE A 71 -19.16 0.43 7.41
CA ILE A 71 -18.24 0.31 8.53
C ILE A 71 -18.85 1.04 9.72
N HIS A 72 -19.16 0.28 10.76
CA HIS A 72 -19.75 0.76 12.00
C HIS A 72 -18.64 1.07 13.00
N MET A 73 -18.65 2.28 13.53
CA MET A 73 -17.65 2.78 14.49
C MET A 73 -18.19 2.70 15.90
N SER A 74 -17.39 2.24 16.84
CA SER A 74 -17.68 2.23 18.27
C SER A 74 -17.68 3.65 18.88
N GLU A 75 -16.90 4.55 18.28
CA GLU A 75 -16.82 5.96 18.69
C GLU A 75 -16.42 6.86 17.50
N VAL A 76 -16.53 8.16 17.67
CA VAL A 76 -16.12 9.13 16.66
C VAL A 76 -14.60 9.12 16.51
N TYR A 77 -14.13 8.84 15.29
CA TYR A 77 -12.71 8.87 14.96
C TYR A 77 -12.49 9.66 13.67
N THR A 78 -12.20 10.93 13.78
CA THR A 78 -12.05 11.86 12.65
C THR A 78 -10.97 11.43 11.63
N PRO A 79 -9.81 10.83 12.02
CA PRO A 79 -8.78 10.40 11.07
C PRO A 79 -9.13 9.13 10.29
N PHE A 80 -10.29 8.50 10.48
CA PHE A 80 -10.60 7.18 9.95
C PHE A 80 -10.41 7.05 8.42
N LEU A 81 -10.94 8.00 7.64
CA LEU A 81 -10.77 7.97 6.18
C LEU A 81 -9.31 8.13 5.75
N SER A 82 -8.53 8.91 6.49
CA SER A 82 -7.08 9.03 6.25
C SER A 82 -6.35 7.72 6.60
N ALA A 83 -6.79 7.01 7.64
CA ALA A 83 -6.26 5.70 8.00
C ALA A 83 -6.52 4.68 6.87
N LEU A 84 -7.73 4.66 6.30
CA LEU A 84 -8.07 3.80 5.16
C LEU A 84 -7.26 4.12 3.89
N SER A 85 -6.74 5.33 3.73
CA SER A 85 -5.91 5.73 2.58
C SER A 85 -4.45 5.28 2.69
N THR A 86 -4.06 4.64 3.78
CA THR A 86 -2.69 4.14 3.95
C THR A 86 -2.46 2.85 3.15
N PRO A 87 -1.20 2.57 2.72
CA PRO A 87 -0.89 1.33 2.01
C PRO A 87 -1.26 0.04 2.76
N TYR A 88 -1.37 0.10 4.09
CA TYR A 88 -1.75 -1.04 4.93
C TYR A 88 -3.20 -1.49 4.69
N CYS A 89 -4.08 -0.56 4.26
CA CYS A 89 -5.47 -0.84 3.92
C CYS A 89 -5.66 -1.16 2.43
N ALA A 90 -4.61 -1.55 1.72
CA ALA A 90 -4.72 -1.98 0.32
C ALA A 90 -5.65 -3.20 0.19
N ILE A 91 -6.49 -3.17 -0.84
CA ILE A 91 -7.46 -4.22 -1.13
C ILE A 91 -6.92 -5.14 -2.21
N TYR A 92 -7.08 -6.45 -2.03
CA TYR A 92 -6.61 -7.50 -2.93
C TYR A 92 -7.60 -8.67 -2.96
N PRO A 93 -7.60 -9.49 -4.04
CA PRO A 93 -8.58 -10.57 -4.21
C PRO A 93 -8.37 -11.65 -3.15
N ALA A 94 -9.41 -11.91 -2.37
CA ALA A 94 -9.39 -12.85 -1.25
C ALA A 94 -8.98 -14.26 -1.70
N GLU A 95 -9.66 -14.80 -2.71
CA GLU A 95 -9.43 -16.14 -3.23
C GLU A 95 -7.98 -16.33 -3.69
N ALA A 96 -7.50 -15.44 -4.56
CA ALA A 96 -6.13 -15.52 -5.08
C ALA A 96 -5.06 -15.33 -3.98
N CYS A 97 -5.37 -14.54 -2.95
CA CYS A 97 -4.47 -14.38 -1.81
C CYS A 97 -4.36 -15.66 -0.98
N GLU A 98 -5.47 -16.33 -0.73
CA GLU A 98 -5.51 -17.61 0.00
C GLU A 98 -4.82 -18.72 -0.81
N GLU A 99 -5.11 -18.82 -2.11
CA GLU A 99 -4.46 -19.78 -3.00
C GLU A 99 -2.94 -19.61 -3.06
N ALA A 100 -2.46 -18.37 -3.11
CA ALA A 100 -1.03 -18.07 -3.17
C ALA A 100 -0.29 -18.38 -1.85
N GLY A 101 -0.98 -18.34 -0.71
CA GLY A 101 -0.39 -18.62 0.60
C GLY A 101 0.88 -17.80 0.87
N ASP A 102 2.00 -18.47 1.12
CA ASP A 102 3.30 -17.82 1.40
C ASP A 102 3.93 -17.14 0.17
N ASN A 103 3.45 -17.43 -1.03
CA ASN A 103 3.89 -16.75 -2.24
C ASN A 103 3.25 -15.37 -2.42
N TRP A 104 2.20 -15.04 -1.65
CA TRP A 104 1.54 -13.74 -1.70
C TRP A 104 2.49 -12.63 -1.25
N GLY A 105 2.65 -11.61 -2.10
CA GLY A 105 3.58 -10.51 -1.87
C GLY A 105 5.02 -10.79 -2.27
N MET A 106 5.31 -12.03 -2.71
CA MET A 106 6.63 -12.44 -3.20
C MET A 106 6.61 -12.64 -4.73
N THR A 107 5.94 -13.68 -5.19
CA THR A 107 5.82 -14.01 -6.62
C THR A 107 4.43 -13.78 -7.18
N VAL A 108 3.43 -13.67 -6.31
CA VAL A 108 2.03 -13.40 -6.64
C VAL A 108 1.57 -12.17 -5.88
N LEU A 109 1.10 -11.16 -6.62
CA LEU A 109 0.49 -9.96 -6.02
C LEU A 109 -0.48 -9.35 -7.03
N TYR A 110 -1.73 -9.25 -6.64
CA TYR A 110 -2.78 -8.62 -7.44
C TYR A 110 -3.42 -7.48 -6.64
N GLY A 111 -3.55 -6.34 -7.25
CA GLY A 111 -4.27 -5.18 -6.74
C GLY A 111 -5.12 -4.59 -7.85
N THR A 112 -5.67 -3.40 -7.64
CA THR A 112 -6.45 -2.65 -8.64
C THR A 112 -5.68 -1.44 -9.17
N GLY A 113 -4.38 -1.35 -8.89
CA GLY A 113 -3.53 -0.21 -9.20
C GLY A 113 -3.12 -0.10 -10.66
N PRO A 114 -2.40 0.99 -11.01
CA PRO A 114 -1.96 1.28 -12.38
C PRO A 114 -0.84 0.36 -12.90
N PHE A 115 -0.17 -0.40 -12.02
CA PHE A 115 0.93 -1.29 -12.40
C PHE A 115 0.75 -2.67 -11.80
N LYS A 116 1.05 -3.70 -12.60
CA LYS A 116 1.01 -5.13 -12.26
C LYS A 116 2.41 -5.65 -11.94
N LEU A 117 2.54 -6.54 -10.96
CA LEU A 117 3.81 -7.21 -10.65
C LEU A 117 4.20 -8.16 -11.79
N VAL A 118 5.42 -7.99 -12.32
CA VAL A 118 6.06 -8.91 -13.26
C VAL A 118 7.02 -9.83 -12.52
N SER A 119 7.91 -9.25 -11.73
CA SER A 119 8.86 -10.02 -10.94
C SER A 119 9.29 -9.29 -9.68
N TYR A 120 9.54 -10.05 -8.62
CA TYR A 120 10.26 -9.62 -7.44
C TYR A 120 11.46 -10.56 -7.22
N LYS A 121 12.64 -9.99 -7.11
CA LYS A 121 13.89 -10.72 -6.84
C LYS A 121 14.55 -10.13 -5.61
N THR A 122 14.57 -10.91 -4.52
CA THR A 122 15.18 -10.50 -3.25
C THR A 122 16.61 -10.02 -3.44
N GLY A 123 16.94 -8.85 -2.90
CA GLY A 123 18.25 -8.21 -3.01
C GLY A 123 18.58 -7.66 -4.39
N VAL A 124 17.69 -7.77 -5.39
CA VAL A 124 17.92 -7.30 -6.76
C VAL A 124 16.95 -6.18 -7.14
N GLY A 125 15.64 -6.43 -7.03
CA GLY A 125 14.66 -5.41 -7.41
C GLY A 125 13.26 -5.94 -7.68
N VAL A 126 12.40 -5.04 -8.13
CA VAL A 126 11.01 -5.28 -8.52
C VAL A 126 10.78 -4.75 -9.92
N GLU A 127 10.07 -5.52 -10.73
CA GLU A 127 9.65 -5.11 -12.07
C GLU A 127 8.13 -5.11 -12.15
N LEU A 128 7.58 -4.01 -12.61
CA LEU A 128 6.17 -3.78 -12.79
C LEU A 128 5.86 -3.42 -14.24
N THR A 129 4.73 -3.87 -14.76
CA THR A 129 4.21 -3.48 -16.07
C THR A 129 2.91 -2.71 -15.92
N LYS A 130 2.57 -1.94 -16.90
CA LYS A 130 1.32 -1.18 -16.99
C LYS A 130 0.09 -2.08 -16.84
N ASN A 131 -0.92 -1.59 -16.14
CA ASN A 131 -2.26 -2.16 -16.11
C ASN A 131 -3.12 -1.44 -17.15
N GLU A 132 -3.37 -2.07 -18.29
CA GLU A 132 -4.19 -1.48 -19.38
C GLU A 132 -5.64 -1.28 -18.96
N ASN A 133 -6.13 -2.04 -17.96
CA ASN A 133 -7.51 -1.96 -17.44
C ASN A 133 -7.60 -1.08 -16.19
N TYR A 134 -6.65 -0.15 -15.99
CA TYR A 134 -6.67 0.67 -14.78
C TYR A 134 -7.87 1.62 -14.74
N HIS A 135 -8.70 1.49 -13.70
CA HIS A 135 -9.94 2.25 -13.50
C HIS A 135 -9.75 3.76 -13.23
N GLY A 136 -8.53 4.20 -12.95
CA GLY A 136 -8.20 5.60 -12.66
C GLY A 136 -7.82 6.43 -13.87
N GLY A 137 -7.87 5.85 -15.08
CA GLY A 137 -7.56 6.53 -16.34
C GLY A 137 -6.25 6.07 -16.99
N ASP A 138 -5.78 6.81 -17.96
CA ASP A 138 -4.62 6.43 -18.78
C ASP A 138 -3.31 6.44 -17.97
N VAL A 139 -2.60 5.31 -18.04
CA VAL A 139 -1.28 5.13 -17.41
C VAL A 139 -0.20 5.47 -18.44
N LYS A 140 0.58 6.50 -18.17
CA LYS A 140 1.53 7.07 -19.15
C LYS A 140 2.83 6.29 -19.27
N LEU A 141 3.23 5.54 -18.25
CA LEU A 141 4.46 4.73 -18.25
C LEU A 141 4.12 3.28 -18.62
N ASP A 142 4.95 2.64 -19.42
CA ASP A 142 4.78 1.24 -19.79
C ASP A 142 5.12 0.27 -18.64
N GLY A 143 5.96 0.72 -17.71
CA GLY A 143 6.34 -0.04 -16.53
C GLY A 143 7.23 0.74 -15.58
N ILE A 144 7.57 0.11 -14.46
CA ILE A 144 8.49 0.65 -13.45
C ILE A 144 9.45 -0.47 -13.05
N LYS A 145 10.73 -0.14 -12.98
CA LYS A 145 11.75 -1.04 -12.47
C LYS A 145 12.40 -0.43 -11.24
N TYR A 146 12.23 -1.07 -10.11
CA TYR A 146 12.96 -0.74 -8.88
C TYR A 146 14.22 -1.59 -8.80
N THR A 147 15.37 -0.96 -8.67
CA THR A 147 16.66 -1.63 -8.44
C THR A 147 17.08 -1.38 -6.99
N PHE A 148 17.37 -2.44 -6.25
CA PHE A 148 17.84 -2.32 -4.87
C PHE A 148 19.33 -2.02 -4.89
N ILE A 149 19.72 -0.88 -4.34
CA ILE A 149 21.10 -0.41 -4.26
C ILE A 149 21.36 0.03 -2.82
N ASP A 150 22.18 -0.72 -2.10
CA ASP A 150 22.40 -0.50 -0.67
C ASP A 150 23.29 0.72 -0.38
N ASP A 151 24.26 0.99 -1.27
CA ASP A 151 25.16 2.13 -1.13
C ASP A 151 24.63 3.38 -1.83
N PRO A 152 24.35 4.48 -1.11
CA PRO A 152 23.79 5.69 -1.69
C PRO A 152 24.68 6.34 -2.76
N ASN A 153 26.02 6.24 -2.64
CA ASN A 153 26.93 6.81 -3.65
C ASN A 153 26.84 6.02 -4.96
N THR A 154 26.74 4.70 -4.86
CA THR A 154 26.49 3.83 -6.03
C THR A 154 25.17 4.19 -6.70
N GLY A 155 24.12 4.47 -5.92
CA GLY A 155 22.83 4.93 -6.47
C GLY A 155 22.98 6.21 -7.30
N VAL A 156 23.68 7.20 -6.79
CA VAL A 156 23.92 8.44 -7.53
C VAL A 156 24.78 8.22 -8.77
N LEU A 157 25.80 7.35 -8.71
CA LEU A 157 26.60 7.00 -9.88
C LEU A 157 25.79 6.32 -10.98
N GLU A 158 24.85 5.44 -10.62
CA GLU A 158 23.96 4.79 -11.61
C GLU A 158 22.99 5.80 -12.23
N TYR A 159 22.51 6.78 -11.45
CA TYR A 159 21.73 7.91 -11.98
C TYR A 159 22.54 8.74 -12.98
N GLN A 160 23.76 9.15 -12.62
CA GLN A 160 24.65 9.92 -13.51
C GLN A 160 25.02 9.19 -14.80
N LYS A 161 25.07 7.86 -14.77
CA LYS A 161 25.28 7.02 -15.97
C LYS A 161 24.03 6.86 -16.83
N GLY A 162 22.86 7.31 -16.35
CA GLY A 162 21.57 7.10 -17.01
C GLY A 162 21.02 5.68 -16.92
N ASN A 163 21.48 4.88 -15.96
CA ASN A 163 20.99 3.52 -15.73
C ASN A 163 19.70 3.48 -14.90
N ILE A 164 19.44 4.56 -14.14
CA ILE A 164 18.18 4.78 -13.40
C ILE A 164 17.75 6.24 -13.57
N ASP A 165 16.44 6.48 -13.57
CA ASP A 165 15.84 7.79 -13.83
C ASP A 165 15.61 8.58 -12.53
N VAL A 166 15.52 7.89 -11.39
CA VAL A 166 15.26 8.51 -10.09
C VAL A 166 16.11 7.80 -9.04
N VAL A 167 16.77 8.57 -8.19
CA VAL A 167 17.49 8.07 -7.02
C VAL A 167 17.07 8.82 -5.77
N TYR A 168 16.89 8.07 -4.67
CA TYR A 168 16.64 8.70 -3.37
C TYR A 168 17.96 9.20 -2.79
N LEU A 169 18.06 10.51 -2.53
CA LEU A 169 19.27 11.12 -2.02
C LEU A 169 19.27 11.10 -0.50
N ASP A 170 20.23 10.40 0.08
CA ASP A 170 20.46 10.41 1.52
C ASP A 170 20.84 11.81 2.02
N SER A 171 20.43 12.14 3.24
CA SER A 171 20.70 13.44 3.86
C SER A 171 22.19 13.79 3.96
N SER A 172 23.06 12.80 4.05
CA SER A 172 24.51 12.97 4.09
C SER A 172 25.08 13.45 2.75
N LEU A 173 24.48 13.07 1.64
CA LEU A 173 24.87 13.43 0.28
C LEU A 173 24.25 14.74 -0.20
N TYR A 174 23.11 15.14 0.37
CA TYR A 174 22.37 16.32 -0.05
C TYR A 174 23.24 17.61 -0.13
N PRO A 175 24.11 17.95 0.85
CA PRO A 175 24.92 19.17 0.78
C PRO A 175 25.87 19.23 -0.42
N THR A 176 26.33 18.07 -0.90
CA THR A 176 27.21 17.95 -2.06
C THR A 176 26.46 18.25 -3.36
N TYR A 177 25.31 17.60 -3.54
CA TYR A 177 24.54 17.71 -4.79
C TYR A 177 23.68 18.97 -4.85
N ALA A 178 23.28 19.56 -3.71
CA ALA A 178 22.56 20.84 -3.67
C ALA A 178 23.34 22.03 -4.21
N LYS A 179 24.65 21.89 -4.34
CA LYS A 179 25.57 22.95 -4.88
C LYS A 179 26.29 22.51 -6.13
N GLY A 180 26.14 21.26 -6.55
CA GLY A 180 26.84 20.66 -7.69
C GLY A 180 26.11 20.85 -9.02
N GLU A 181 26.57 20.12 -10.03
CA GLU A 181 26.03 20.14 -11.39
C GLU A 181 24.57 19.63 -11.45
N LEU A 182 24.19 18.74 -10.54
CA LEU A 182 22.85 18.15 -10.47
C LEU A 182 21.85 18.96 -9.63
N LYS A 183 22.22 20.17 -9.17
CA LYS A 183 21.36 20.98 -8.29
C LYS A 183 19.97 21.27 -8.86
N ASP A 184 19.87 21.43 -10.17
CA ASP A 184 18.63 21.78 -10.86
C ASP A 184 17.75 20.54 -11.13
N GLU A 185 18.26 19.33 -10.86
CA GLU A 185 17.57 18.06 -10.94
C GLU A 185 17.05 17.59 -9.58
N LEU A 186 17.40 18.31 -8.51
CA LEU A 186 16.97 17.99 -7.16
C LEU A 186 15.50 18.38 -6.93
N TYR A 187 14.72 17.41 -6.54
CA TYR A 187 13.38 17.61 -6.04
C TYR A 187 13.35 17.36 -4.52
N SER A 188 13.02 18.39 -3.75
CA SER A 188 12.91 18.28 -2.29
C SER A 188 11.51 18.58 -1.82
N PHE A 189 11.04 17.82 -0.83
CA PHE A 189 9.78 18.06 -0.14
C PHE A 189 10.02 17.96 1.37
N ASN A 190 9.25 18.74 2.13
CA ASN A 190 9.29 18.69 3.57
C ASN A 190 8.22 17.72 4.06
N PRO A 191 8.57 16.51 4.54
CA PRO A 191 7.58 15.62 5.13
C PRO A 191 7.03 16.24 6.41
N VAL A 192 5.73 16.08 6.66
CA VAL A 192 5.13 16.42 7.95
C VAL A 192 5.48 15.28 8.91
N GLY A 193 6.44 15.52 9.79
CA GLY A 193 6.90 14.51 10.75
C GLY A 193 7.78 15.11 11.84
N GLY A 194 7.99 14.37 12.91
CA GLY A 194 8.87 14.73 14.02
C GLY A 194 9.57 13.50 14.58
N TYR A 195 10.80 13.68 15.01
CA TYR A 195 11.56 12.67 15.74
C TYR A 195 11.57 13.02 17.23
N TYR A 196 11.28 12.02 18.06
CA TYR A 196 11.22 12.20 19.50
C TYR A 196 12.18 11.23 20.19
N LEU A 197 12.86 11.70 21.22
CA LEU A 197 13.52 10.85 22.20
C LEU A 197 12.57 10.65 23.38
N ASN A 198 12.07 9.44 23.53
CA ASN A 198 11.24 9.07 24.68
C ASN A 198 12.11 8.44 25.76
N PHE A 199 12.01 8.96 26.98
CA PHE A 199 12.59 8.33 28.14
C PHE A 199 11.59 7.36 28.74
N ASN A 200 12.01 6.14 29.03
CA ASN A 200 11.21 5.18 29.78
C ASN A 200 11.33 5.55 31.27
N VAL A 201 10.29 6.14 31.82
CA VAL A 201 10.20 6.60 33.23
C VAL A 201 9.21 5.76 34.00
#